data_021c39db7eff60195595ac3a0a2dd20f
#
_entry.id   021c39db7eff60195595ac3a0a2dd20f
#
_cell.length_a   1.000
_cell.length_b   1.000
_cell.length_c   1.000
_cell.angle_alpha   90.00
_cell.angle_beta   90.00
_cell.angle_gamma   90.00
#
_symmetry.space_group_name_H-M   'P 1'
#
loop_
_entity.id
_entity.type
_entity.pdbx_description
1 polymer ?
#
loop_
_entity_poly.entity_id
_entity_poly.type
_entity_poly.pdbx_seq_one_letter_code
_entity_poly.pdbx_strand_id
1 'polypeptide(L)'
;MVSDTIEFKSYAKINLFLHVLSKRNDDYHNIISLLSRIDLFDKITFKKSDKFKVIYNGLQSNEIINDNISQLIFLLQKKDLINKFDYQITVDKNIPVGAGLGGGSSNVATVISALKKLKIVKNNIDTVSIARELGSDIEFFLYNKSALVNEKGSVVKLIDIAKSYEILLVNPKYNLSTAEVFDLNSSYSSVHDINISNPIADIKTLMETTSNNLESSAFKLCPAIDEIKREMRAQKNLIADRMTGSGSVSYTHLTLPTIVDV
;
A
#
# COMPACT_ATOMS: atom_id res chain seq x y z
N MET A 1 -27.43 -9.07 -23.01
CA MET A 1 -26.06 -8.72 -23.44
C MET A 1 -25.17 -8.91 -22.22
N VAL A 2 -24.31 -9.92 -22.22
CA VAL A 2 -23.28 -10.11 -21.16
C VAL A 2 -22.35 -8.92 -21.28
N SER A 3 -22.10 -8.17 -20.18
CA SER A 3 -21.20 -7.03 -20.21
C SER A 3 -19.80 -7.51 -20.58
N ASP A 4 -19.24 -6.98 -21.68
CA ASP A 4 -17.87 -7.27 -22.13
C ASP A 4 -16.78 -6.71 -21.20
N THR A 5 -17.17 -6.37 -19.96
CA THR A 5 -16.30 -5.75 -18.96
C THR A 5 -16.16 -6.62 -17.72
N ILE A 6 -14.94 -6.70 -17.20
CA ILE A 6 -14.61 -7.43 -15.97
C ILE A 6 -13.98 -6.48 -14.99
N GLU A 7 -14.50 -6.45 -13.74
CA GLU A 7 -14.08 -5.52 -12.70
C GLU A 7 -13.30 -6.21 -11.58
N PHE A 8 -12.32 -5.48 -11.04
CA PHE A 8 -11.49 -5.89 -9.92
C PHE A 8 -11.33 -4.73 -8.93
N LYS A 9 -11.29 -5.05 -7.64
CA LYS A 9 -10.94 -4.10 -6.58
C LYS A 9 -9.44 -4.13 -6.31
N SER A 10 -8.82 -2.96 -6.29
CA SER A 10 -7.39 -2.75 -6.00
C SER A 10 -7.26 -2.01 -4.68
N TYR A 11 -7.01 -2.74 -3.60
CA TYR A 11 -7.09 -2.23 -2.23
C TYR A 11 -5.86 -1.45 -1.80
N ALA A 12 -6.04 -0.44 -0.95
CA ALA A 12 -4.96 0.29 -0.30
C ALA A 12 -4.29 -0.53 0.83
N LYS A 13 -3.15 -0.04 1.31
CA LYS A 13 -2.47 -0.55 2.51
C LYS A 13 -2.21 0.56 3.51
N ILE A 14 -2.00 0.15 4.75
CA ILE A 14 -1.36 0.96 5.78
C ILE A 14 -0.14 0.22 6.33
N ASN A 15 0.80 0.96 6.90
CA ASN A 15 1.90 0.39 7.70
C ASN A 15 1.47 0.39 9.16
N LEU A 16 1.25 -0.77 9.77
CA LEU A 16 0.96 -0.88 11.20
C LEU A 16 2.18 -0.49 12.05
N PHE A 17 3.37 -0.72 11.53
CA PHE A 17 4.62 -0.08 11.95
C PHE A 17 5.60 -0.01 10.78
N LEU A 18 6.61 0.87 10.90
CA LEU A 18 7.72 0.95 9.98
C LEU A 18 8.99 1.29 10.77
N HIS A 19 9.88 0.33 10.90
CA HIS A 19 11.15 0.52 11.55
C HIS A 19 12.26 0.62 10.50
N VAL A 20 13.06 1.67 10.59
CA VAL A 20 14.29 1.84 9.81
C VAL A 20 15.42 1.25 10.64
N LEU A 21 16.14 0.28 10.10
CA LEU A 21 17.20 -0.46 10.82
C LEU A 21 18.58 0.12 10.59
N SER A 22 18.88 0.51 9.35
CA SER A 22 20.16 1.11 8.97
C SER A 22 20.07 1.78 7.61
N LYS A 23 20.99 2.72 7.35
CA LYS A 23 21.26 3.21 5.99
C LYS A 23 22.22 2.23 5.30
N ARG A 24 22.02 2.02 4.01
CA ARG A 24 22.82 1.13 3.15
C ARG A 24 23.84 1.95 2.34
N ASN A 25 24.80 1.26 1.75
CA ASN A 25 25.80 1.90 0.87
C ASN A 25 25.24 2.30 -0.51
N ASP A 26 24.03 1.82 -0.87
CA ASP A 26 23.33 2.13 -2.12
C ASP A 26 22.26 3.25 -1.94
N ASP A 27 22.41 4.05 -0.88
CA ASP A 27 21.51 5.11 -0.43
C ASP A 27 20.06 4.67 -0.08
N TYR A 28 19.78 3.38 -0.13
CA TYR A 28 18.55 2.80 0.42
C TYR A 28 18.68 2.56 1.93
N HIS A 29 17.57 2.18 2.55
CA HIS A 29 17.51 1.83 3.97
C HIS A 29 17.03 0.41 4.15
N ASN A 30 17.64 -0.31 5.09
CA ASN A 30 17.08 -1.55 5.59
C ASN A 30 15.91 -1.21 6.49
N ILE A 31 14.75 -1.76 6.16
CA ILE A 31 13.52 -1.55 6.93
C ILE A 31 12.92 -2.88 7.34
N ILE A 32 12.07 -2.83 8.35
CA ILE A 32 11.09 -3.87 8.64
C ILE A 32 9.75 -3.19 8.92
N SER A 33 8.70 -3.69 8.28
CA SER A 33 7.37 -3.09 8.38
C SER A 33 6.29 -4.16 8.35
N LEU A 34 5.21 -3.93 9.07
CA LEU A 34 4.01 -4.74 8.96
C LEU A 34 2.97 -3.98 8.14
N LEU A 35 2.67 -4.53 6.97
CA LEU A 35 1.67 -3.99 6.05
C LEU A 35 0.33 -4.67 6.29
N SER A 36 -0.74 -3.89 6.28
CA SER A 36 -2.11 -4.38 6.32
C SER A 36 -2.95 -3.76 5.21
N ARG A 37 -3.78 -4.57 4.55
CA ARG A 37 -4.76 -4.06 3.60
C ARG A 37 -5.93 -3.42 4.34
N ILE A 38 -6.52 -2.41 3.72
CA ILE A 38 -7.72 -1.72 4.22
C ILE A 38 -8.79 -1.69 3.12
N ASP A 39 -10.05 -1.50 3.51
CA ASP A 39 -11.22 -1.50 2.58
C ASP A 39 -11.42 -0.14 1.88
N LEU A 40 -10.33 0.53 1.53
CA LEU A 40 -10.27 1.62 0.56
C LEU A 40 -9.67 1.05 -0.73
N PHE A 41 -10.34 1.24 -1.88
CA PHE A 41 -9.86 0.62 -3.12
C PHE A 41 -10.13 1.48 -4.35
N ASP A 42 -9.25 1.32 -5.36
CA ASP A 42 -9.50 1.72 -6.74
C ASP A 42 -10.27 0.62 -7.45
N LYS A 43 -11.11 0.98 -8.42
CA LYS A 43 -11.78 0.02 -9.28
C LYS A 43 -11.04 -0.10 -10.62
N ILE A 44 -10.70 -1.32 -11.02
CA ILE A 44 -10.03 -1.62 -12.27
C ILE A 44 -10.98 -2.39 -13.18
N THR A 45 -11.25 -1.85 -14.36
CA THR A 45 -12.13 -2.45 -15.35
C THR A 45 -11.36 -2.84 -16.59
N PHE A 46 -11.48 -4.11 -17.00
CA PHE A 46 -10.98 -4.61 -18.26
C PHE A 46 -12.11 -4.66 -19.29
N LYS A 47 -11.87 -4.08 -20.46
CA LYS A 47 -12.76 -4.14 -21.60
C LYS A 47 -11.96 -4.55 -22.84
N LYS A 48 -12.46 -5.51 -23.64
CA LYS A 48 -11.85 -5.84 -24.94
C LYS A 48 -11.82 -4.60 -25.83
N SER A 49 -10.72 -4.41 -26.55
CA SER A 49 -10.46 -3.26 -27.41
C SER A 49 -9.50 -3.64 -28.52
N ASP A 50 -9.54 -2.95 -29.65
CA ASP A 50 -8.61 -3.20 -30.78
C ASP A 50 -7.17 -2.77 -30.47
N LYS A 51 -6.99 -1.92 -29.46
CA LYS A 51 -5.67 -1.40 -29.03
C LYS A 51 -5.59 -1.33 -27.51
N PHE A 52 -4.41 -1.64 -26.98
CA PHE A 52 -4.10 -1.41 -25.58
C PHE A 52 -4.19 0.07 -25.22
N LYS A 53 -4.87 0.37 -24.13
CA LYS A 53 -4.98 1.70 -23.54
C LYS A 53 -5.23 1.61 -22.05
N VAL A 54 -4.60 2.50 -21.28
CA VAL A 54 -4.93 2.73 -19.86
C VAL A 54 -5.60 4.09 -19.72
N ILE A 55 -6.68 4.15 -18.96
CA ILE A 55 -7.44 5.36 -18.66
C ILE A 55 -7.53 5.47 -17.15
N TYR A 56 -7.16 6.62 -16.61
CA TYR A 56 -7.30 6.94 -15.20
C TYR A 56 -8.40 7.99 -15.02
N ASN A 57 -9.37 7.69 -14.15
CA ASN A 57 -10.46 8.60 -13.77
C ASN A 57 -10.44 8.82 -12.25
N GLY A 58 -11.23 9.80 -11.77
CA GLY A 58 -11.45 10.02 -10.35
C GLY A 58 -10.37 10.83 -9.66
N LEU A 59 -10.14 10.53 -8.38
CA LEU A 59 -9.32 11.31 -7.48
C LEU A 59 -7.87 11.44 -7.97
N GLN A 60 -7.41 12.68 -8.14
CA GLN A 60 -6.02 13.01 -8.54
C GLN A 60 -5.51 12.25 -9.79
N SER A 61 -6.41 11.83 -10.68
CA SER A 61 -6.02 11.10 -11.89
C SER A 61 -5.05 11.88 -12.79
N ASN A 62 -5.11 13.20 -12.77
CA ASN A 62 -4.23 14.10 -13.53
C ASN A 62 -2.81 14.19 -12.92
N GLU A 63 -2.60 13.73 -11.69
CA GLU A 63 -1.30 13.73 -11.01
C GLU A 63 -0.49 12.46 -11.29
N ILE A 64 -1.04 11.52 -12.05
CA ILE A 64 -0.36 10.26 -12.38
C ILE A 64 0.67 10.54 -13.49
N ILE A 65 1.93 10.66 -13.09
CA ILE A 65 3.06 10.90 -13.98
C ILE A 65 3.55 9.59 -14.62
N ASN A 66 3.57 8.50 -13.83
CA ASN A 66 4.07 7.19 -14.26
C ASN A 66 2.91 6.20 -14.38
N ASP A 67 2.66 5.73 -15.59
CA ASP A 67 1.70 4.65 -15.82
C ASP A 67 2.36 3.28 -15.61
N ASN A 68 2.38 2.84 -14.36
CA ASN A 68 2.97 1.55 -13.97
C ASN A 68 2.24 0.35 -14.60
N ILE A 69 0.95 0.50 -14.97
CA ILE A 69 0.21 -0.57 -15.67
C ILE A 69 0.73 -0.74 -17.09
N SER A 70 0.95 0.36 -17.81
CA SER A 70 1.58 0.29 -19.13
C SER A 70 2.99 -0.28 -19.07
N GLN A 71 3.78 0.08 -18.04
CA GLN A 71 5.11 -0.50 -17.82
C GLN A 71 5.03 -2.02 -17.58
N LEU A 72 4.06 -2.49 -16.79
CA LEU A 72 3.81 -3.92 -16.59
C LEU A 72 3.51 -4.63 -17.93
N ILE A 73 2.56 -4.11 -18.70
CA ILE A 73 2.16 -4.75 -19.98
C ILE A 73 3.35 -4.80 -20.93
N PHE A 74 4.11 -3.71 -21.07
CA PHE A 74 5.32 -3.66 -21.87
C PHE A 74 6.37 -4.67 -21.40
N LEU A 75 6.61 -4.79 -20.08
CA LEU A 75 7.55 -5.75 -19.50
C LEU A 75 7.13 -7.19 -19.82
N LEU A 76 5.85 -7.52 -19.68
CA LEU A 76 5.32 -8.84 -19.97
C LEU A 76 5.45 -9.20 -21.45
N GLN A 77 5.22 -8.25 -22.37
CA GLN A 77 5.44 -8.44 -23.80
C GLN A 77 6.93 -8.64 -24.11
N LYS A 78 7.81 -7.80 -23.56
CA LYS A 78 9.27 -7.90 -23.74
C LYS A 78 9.82 -9.26 -23.27
N LYS A 79 9.24 -9.83 -22.22
CA LYS A 79 9.60 -11.16 -21.69
C LYS A 79 8.86 -12.31 -22.41
N ASP A 80 8.08 -12.04 -23.44
CA ASP A 80 7.26 -13.02 -24.16
C ASP A 80 6.30 -13.81 -23.24
N LEU A 81 5.79 -13.16 -22.18
CA LEU A 81 4.87 -13.74 -21.21
C LEU A 81 3.40 -13.53 -21.58
N ILE A 82 3.11 -12.56 -22.45
CA ILE A 82 1.81 -12.32 -23.08
C ILE A 82 2.01 -12.08 -24.58
N ASN A 83 1.00 -12.45 -25.35
CA ASN A 83 0.92 -12.09 -26.77
C ASN A 83 0.43 -10.64 -26.94
N LYS A 84 -0.18 -10.35 -28.10
CA LYS A 84 -0.88 -9.08 -28.32
C LYS A 84 -1.92 -8.85 -27.21
N PHE A 85 -1.91 -7.67 -26.61
CA PHE A 85 -2.79 -7.31 -25.49
C PHE A 85 -3.86 -6.32 -25.97
N ASP A 86 -5.02 -6.84 -26.32
CA ASP A 86 -6.13 -6.11 -26.93
C ASP A 86 -7.21 -5.79 -25.86
N TYR A 87 -6.82 -4.98 -24.87
CA TYR A 87 -7.71 -4.53 -23.79
C TYR A 87 -7.52 -3.04 -23.49
N GLN A 88 -8.62 -2.38 -23.21
CA GLN A 88 -8.61 -1.12 -22.48
C GLN A 88 -8.73 -1.46 -20.99
N ILE A 89 -7.82 -0.88 -20.19
CA ILE A 89 -7.88 -0.92 -18.73
C ILE A 89 -8.30 0.47 -18.25
N THR A 90 -9.40 0.55 -17.50
CA THR A 90 -9.82 1.78 -16.83
C THR A 90 -9.61 1.64 -15.34
N VAL A 91 -8.98 2.64 -14.72
CA VAL A 91 -8.74 2.72 -13.28
C VAL A 91 -9.51 3.92 -12.74
N ASP A 92 -10.57 3.64 -11.98
CA ASP A 92 -11.30 4.67 -11.25
C ASP A 92 -10.63 4.85 -9.88
N LYS A 93 -9.91 5.97 -9.71
CA LYS A 93 -9.08 6.28 -8.54
C LYS A 93 -9.90 6.76 -7.37
N ASN A 94 -9.82 6.07 -6.24
CA ASN A 94 -10.31 6.48 -4.93
C ASN A 94 -9.17 6.57 -3.90
N ILE A 95 -8.05 5.87 -4.14
CA ILE A 95 -6.87 5.93 -3.29
C ILE A 95 -6.08 7.19 -3.65
N PRO A 96 -5.83 8.12 -2.70
CA PRO A 96 -5.02 9.31 -2.94
C PRO A 96 -3.64 8.98 -3.51
N VAL A 97 -3.19 9.77 -4.49
CA VAL A 97 -1.87 9.61 -5.11
C VAL A 97 -0.80 10.17 -4.16
N GLY A 98 0.36 9.52 -4.08
CA GLY A 98 1.50 10.00 -3.28
C GLY A 98 1.28 10.01 -1.75
N ALA A 99 0.27 9.32 -1.24
CA ALA A 99 -0.18 9.39 0.15
C ALA A 99 0.34 8.26 1.06
N GLY A 100 1.33 7.46 0.63
CA GLY A 100 1.83 6.32 1.41
C GLY A 100 0.90 5.10 1.47
N LEU A 101 -0.23 5.12 0.73
CA LEU A 101 -1.27 4.09 0.74
C LEU A 101 -1.07 2.96 -0.30
N GLY A 102 -0.03 3.06 -1.13
CA GLY A 102 0.37 2.01 -2.07
C GLY A 102 -0.57 1.82 -3.27
N GLY A 103 -1.41 2.80 -3.63
CA GLY A 103 -2.43 2.67 -4.68
C GLY A 103 -1.87 2.25 -6.04
N GLY A 104 -0.77 2.86 -6.50
CA GLY A 104 -0.13 2.50 -7.77
C GLY A 104 0.38 1.06 -7.78
N SER A 105 1.07 0.63 -6.72
CA SER A 105 1.56 -0.75 -6.55
C SER A 105 0.41 -1.76 -6.48
N SER A 106 -0.66 -1.41 -5.78
CA SER A 106 -1.88 -2.23 -5.72
C SER A 106 -2.53 -2.39 -7.10
N ASN A 107 -2.59 -1.32 -7.90
CA ASN A 107 -3.14 -1.39 -9.25
C ASN A 107 -2.35 -2.38 -10.11
N VAL A 108 -1.01 -2.32 -10.08
CA VAL A 108 -0.14 -3.27 -10.81
C VAL A 108 -0.38 -4.71 -10.35
N ALA A 109 -0.34 -4.98 -9.05
CA ALA A 109 -0.56 -6.32 -8.50
C ALA A 109 -1.95 -6.87 -8.85
N THR A 110 -2.98 -6.01 -8.82
CA THR A 110 -4.34 -6.38 -9.22
C THR A 110 -4.40 -6.73 -10.70
N VAL A 111 -3.72 -5.97 -11.57
CA VAL A 111 -3.63 -6.30 -13.01
C VAL A 111 -2.89 -7.63 -13.21
N ILE A 112 -1.76 -7.87 -12.54
CA ILE A 112 -1.05 -9.18 -12.62
C ILE A 112 -2.00 -10.33 -12.26
N SER A 113 -2.73 -10.19 -11.14
CA SER A 113 -3.69 -11.20 -10.66
C SER A 113 -4.85 -11.40 -11.64
N ALA A 114 -5.35 -10.31 -12.22
CA ALA A 114 -6.41 -10.34 -13.24
C ALA A 114 -5.95 -11.06 -14.51
N LEU A 115 -4.75 -10.76 -15.01
CA LEU A 115 -4.19 -11.42 -16.19
C LEU A 115 -4.04 -12.93 -16.01
N LYS A 116 -3.65 -13.38 -14.81
CA LYS A 116 -3.62 -14.81 -14.44
C LYS A 116 -5.02 -15.41 -14.44
N LYS A 117 -5.97 -14.77 -13.75
CA LYS A 117 -7.36 -15.24 -13.64
C LYS A 117 -8.03 -15.35 -15.02
N LEU A 118 -7.75 -14.40 -15.91
CA LEU A 118 -8.27 -14.36 -17.28
C LEU A 118 -7.49 -15.26 -18.26
N LYS A 119 -6.44 -15.94 -17.78
CA LYS A 119 -5.56 -16.81 -18.60
C LYS A 119 -4.92 -16.07 -19.79
N ILE A 120 -4.63 -14.78 -19.62
CA ILE A 120 -3.98 -13.93 -20.64
C ILE A 120 -2.46 -14.13 -20.62
N VAL A 121 -1.89 -14.35 -19.43
CA VAL A 121 -0.45 -14.65 -19.25
C VAL A 121 -0.19 -16.14 -19.34
N LYS A 122 1.04 -16.51 -19.71
CA LYS A 122 1.52 -17.90 -19.74
C LYS A 122 1.44 -18.52 -18.33
N ASN A 123 1.12 -19.80 -18.22
CA ASN A 123 0.84 -20.48 -16.94
C ASN A 123 2.03 -20.50 -15.97
N ASN A 124 3.26 -20.43 -16.48
CA ASN A 124 4.50 -20.51 -15.71
C ASN A 124 5.06 -19.14 -15.30
N ILE A 125 4.25 -18.06 -15.31
CA ILE A 125 4.71 -16.73 -14.91
C ILE A 125 5.11 -16.69 -13.42
N ASP A 126 6.32 -16.26 -13.15
CA ASP A 126 6.76 -15.87 -11.80
C ASP A 126 6.29 -14.44 -11.48
N THR A 127 5.11 -14.36 -10.89
CA THR A 127 4.49 -13.07 -10.54
C THR A 127 5.28 -12.29 -9.48
N VAL A 128 5.99 -12.98 -8.59
CA VAL A 128 6.80 -12.34 -7.55
C VAL A 128 8.00 -11.66 -8.18
N SER A 129 8.71 -12.34 -9.09
CA SER A 129 9.84 -11.74 -9.82
C SER A 129 9.41 -10.51 -10.63
N ILE A 130 8.28 -10.58 -11.33
CA ILE A 130 7.71 -9.45 -12.08
C ILE A 130 7.35 -8.28 -11.13
N ALA A 131 6.73 -8.57 -10.00
CA ALA A 131 6.35 -7.56 -9.02
C ALA A 131 7.59 -6.81 -8.48
N ARG A 132 8.64 -7.54 -8.10
CA ARG A 132 9.89 -6.97 -7.56
C ARG A 132 10.64 -6.10 -8.58
N GLU A 133 10.56 -6.44 -9.87
CA GLU A 133 11.17 -5.65 -10.95
C GLU A 133 10.49 -4.28 -11.13
N LEU A 134 9.19 -4.19 -10.85
CA LEU A 134 8.38 -2.99 -11.06
C LEU A 134 8.26 -2.09 -9.81
N GLY A 135 8.40 -2.65 -8.61
CA GLY A 135 8.33 -1.85 -7.39
C GLY A 135 8.24 -2.67 -6.11
N SER A 136 8.77 -2.10 -5.03
CA SER A 136 8.94 -2.77 -3.73
C SER A 136 7.62 -3.21 -3.07
N ASP A 137 6.58 -2.41 -3.16
CA ASP A 137 5.30 -2.70 -2.48
C ASP A 137 4.40 -3.65 -3.29
N ILE A 138 4.72 -3.93 -4.57
CA ILE A 138 3.84 -4.69 -5.46
C ILE A 138 3.71 -6.14 -4.99
N GLU A 139 4.80 -6.75 -4.53
CA GLU A 139 4.80 -8.12 -4.03
C GLU A 139 3.78 -8.32 -2.89
N PHE A 140 3.70 -7.39 -1.94
CA PHE A 140 2.73 -7.44 -0.85
C PHE A 140 1.29 -7.58 -1.35
N PHE A 141 0.93 -6.84 -2.38
CA PHE A 141 -0.44 -6.84 -2.91
C PHE A 141 -0.81 -8.11 -3.70
N LEU A 142 0.17 -8.96 -4.05
CA LEU A 142 -0.12 -10.28 -4.63
C LEU A 142 -0.73 -11.24 -3.61
N TYR A 143 -0.54 -10.97 -2.30
CA TYR A 143 -1.10 -11.77 -1.22
C TYR A 143 -2.35 -11.09 -0.65
N ASN A 144 -3.34 -11.90 -0.27
CA ASN A 144 -4.61 -11.41 0.31
C ASN A 144 -4.57 -11.40 1.84
N LYS A 145 -3.44 -11.02 2.43
CA LYS A 145 -3.19 -11.03 3.88
C LYS A 145 -2.29 -9.87 4.28
N SER A 146 -2.29 -9.53 5.58
CA SER A 146 -1.25 -8.69 6.13
C SER A 146 0.10 -9.41 6.05
N ALA A 147 1.19 -8.66 5.94
CA ALA A 147 2.51 -9.24 5.78
C ALA A 147 3.60 -8.42 6.48
N LEU A 148 4.52 -9.14 7.12
CA LEU A 148 5.80 -8.59 7.51
C LEU A 148 6.67 -8.50 6.27
N VAL A 149 7.20 -7.32 6.01
CA VAL A 149 8.13 -7.05 4.91
C VAL A 149 9.45 -6.54 5.45
N ASN A 150 10.53 -6.82 4.76
CA ASN A 150 11.87 -6.34 5.12
C ASN A 150 12.58 -5.67 3.95
N GLU A 151 13.71 -5.07 4.22
CA GLU A 151 14.62 -4.45 3.24
C GLU A 151 13.87 -3.61 2.18
N LYS A 152 13.87 -4.10 0.94
CA LYS A 152 13.24 -3.44 -0.22
C LYS A 152 11.76 -3.82 -0.39
N GLY A 153 11.05 -4.22 0.68
CA GLY A 153 9.63 -4.59 0.61
C GLY A 153 9.36 -6.07 0.32
N SER A 154 10.40 -6.93 0.39
CA SER A 154 10.22 -8.38 0.23
C SER A 154 9.34 -8.94 1.35
N VAL A 155 8.34 -9.76 1.00
CA VAL A 155 7.48 -10.42 1.98
C VAL A 155 8.26 -11.52 2.69
N VAL A 156 8.38 -11.38 4.01
CA VAL A 156 9.06 -12.36 4.88
C VAL A 156 8.08 -13.36 5.47
N LYS A 157 6.93 -12.85 5.94
CA LYS A 157 5.95 -13.67 6.64
C LYS A 157 4.54 -13.09 6.45
N LEU A 158 3.60 -13.95 6.10
CA LEU A 158 2.18 -13.59 6.12
C LEU A 158 1.68 -13.62 7.58
N ILE A 159 0.90 -12.61 7.94
CA ILE A 159 0.41 -12.40 9.30
C ILE A 159 -1.12 -12.31 9.28
N ASP A 160 -1.74 -13.02 10.20
CA ASP A 160 -3.19 -12.93 10.42
C ASP A 160 -3.48 -11.92 11.54
N ILE A 161 -4.50 -11.10 11.35
CA ILE A 161 -5.02 -10.17 12.37
C ILE A 161 -6.36 -10.74 12.82
N ALA A 162 -6.47 -11.01 14.12
CA ALA A 162 -7.60 -11.78 14.68
C ALA A 162 -8.94 -11.02 14.66
N LYS A 163 -8.90 -9.67 14.57
CA LYS A 163 -10.10 -8.82 14.62
C LYS A 163 -10.08 -7.79 13.50
N SER A 164 -11.27 -7.39 13.06
CA SER A 164 -11.45 -6.22 12.20
C SER A 164 -11.51 -4.95 13.06
N TYR A 165 -11.02 -3.85 12.51
CA TYR A 165 -11.00 -2.54 13.15
C TYR A 165 -11.52 -1.48 12.19
N GLU A 166 -12.23 -0.50 12.72
CA GLU A 166 -12.58 0.71 11.99
C GLU A 166 -11.35 1.62 11.91
N ILE A 167 -11.12 2.20 10.73
CA ILE A 167 -9.97 3.06 10.47
C ILE A 167 -10.46 4.38 9.91
N LEU A 168 -10.05 5.48 10.55
CA LEU A 168 -10.16 6.81 9.99
C LEU A 168 -8.82 7.18 9.33
N LEU A 169 -8.86 7.54 8.05
CA LEU A 169 -7.71 8.07 7.31
C LEU A 169 -7.83 9.59 7.24
N VAL A 170 -6.76 10.31 7.55
CA VAL A 170 -6.67 11.76 7.37
C VAL A 170 -5.50 12.11 6.47
N ASN A 171 -5.81 12.76 5.35
CA ASN A 171 -4.83 13.19 4.36
C ASN A 171 -4.69 14.72 4.41
N PRO A 172 -3.52 15.26 4.77
CA PRO A 172 -3.27 16.70 4.76
C PRO A 172 -3.21 17.30 3.34
N LYS A 173 -3.34 16.46 2.28
CA LYS A 173 -3.19 16.83 0.86
C LYS A 173 -1.82 17.45 0.55
N TYR A 174 -0.80 16.99 1.23
CA TYR A 174 0.59 17.38 1.02
C TYR A 174 1.39 16.17 0.53
N ASN A 175 2.03 16.31 -0.63
CA ASN A 175 2.86 15.24 -1.19
C ASN A 175 4.27 15.34 -0.63
N LEU A 176 4.65 14.37 0.21
CA LEU A 176 6.02 14.22 0.71
C LEU A 176 6.85 13.40 -0.27
N SER A 177 8.07 13.86 -0.53
CA SER A 177 9.08 13.05 -1.20
C SER A 177 9.56 11.94 -0.26
N THR A 178 9.34 10.69 -0.63
CA THR A 178 9.83 9.53 0.16
C THR A 178 11.34 9.61 0.37
N ALA A 179 12.11 10.02 -0.65
CA ALA A 179 13.55 10.16 -0.55
C ALA A 179 13.94 11.20 0.50
N GLU A 180 13.33 12.40 0.49
CA GLU A 180 13.61 13.46 1.46
C GLU A 180 13.28 13.04 2.90
N VAL A 181 12.17 12.31 3.10
CA VAL A 181 11.79 11.80 4.44
C VAL A 181 12.82 10.80 4.95
N PHE A 182 13.31 9.90 4.11
CA PHE A 182 14.35 8.94 4.47
C PHE A 182 15.71 9.61 4.71
N ASP A 183 16.09 10.60 3.90
CA ASP A 183 17.35 11.32 4.03
C ASP A 183 17.44 12.14 5.33
N LEU A 184 16.29 12.67 5.79
CA LEU A 184 16.19 13.37 7.07
C LEU A 184 16.08 12.43 8.27
N ASN A 185 15.96 11.12 8.04
CA ASN A 185 15.74 10.18 9.14
C ASN A 185 17.00 10.01 10.00
N SER A 186 16.83 10.20 11.30
CA SER A 186 17.85 9.96 12.32
C SER A 186 17.42 8.92 13.37
N SER A 187 16.23 8.34 13.19
CA SER A 187 15.66 7.35 14.10
C SER A 187 15.83 5.94 13.55
N TYR A 188 16.53 5.09 14.27
CA TYR A 188 16.79 3.71 13.91
C TYR A 188 16.33 2.78 15.04
N SER A 189 15.80 1.61 14.66
CA SER A 189 15.34 0.56 15.58
C SER A 189 16.24 -0.66 15.52
N SER A 190 16.30 -1.44 16.61
CA SER A 190 16.96 -2.74 16.62
C SER A 190 15.97 -3.84 16.13
N VAL A 191 16.47 -4.81 15.38
CA VAL A 191 15.68 -5.99 14.95
C VAL A 191 15.21 -6.82 16.14
N HIS A 192 15.97 -6.81 17.25
CA HIS A 192 15.65 -7.56 18.47
C HIS A 192 14.40 -7.06 19.20
N ASP A 193 13.97 -5.83 18.92
CA ASP A 193 12.80 -5.20 19.56
C ASP A 193 11.48 -5.62 18.91
N ILE A 194 11.50 -6.47 17.87
CA ILE A 194 10.33 -6.79 17.06
C ILE A 194 9.88 -8.23 17.33
N ASN A 195 8.97 -8.38 18.27
CA ASN A 195 8.31 -9.66 18.54
C ASN A 195 6.86 -9.61 18.06
N ILE A 196 6.55 -10.29 16.95
CA ILE A 196 5.21 -10.29 16.35
C ILE A 196 4.61 -11.68 16.48
N SER A 197 3.53 -11.77 17.25
CA SER A 197 2.70 -12.95 17.30
C SER A 197 1.97 -13.18 15.97
N ASN A 198 1.64 -14.42 15.67
CA ASN A 198 0.78 -14.76 14.54
C ASN A 198 -0.23 -15.83 14.99
N PRO A 199 -1.51 -15.53 15.07
CA PRO A 199 -2.15 -14.24 14.71
C PRO A 199 -1.83 -13.10 15.69
N ILE A 200 -1.98 -11.86 15.23
CA ILE A 200 -2.00 -10.68 16.09
C ILE A 200 -3.37 -10.63 16.76
N ALA A 201 -3.36 -10.84 18.08
CA ALA A 201 -4.59 -10.86 18.87
C ALA A 201 -5.08 -9.45 19.23
N ASP A 202 -4.15 -8.52 19.46
CA ASP A 202 -4.45 -7.16 19.89
C ASP A 202 -3.58 -6.13 19.15
N ILE A 203 -4.25 -5.33 18.33
CA ILE A 203 -3.61 -4.26 17.54
C ILE A 203 -3.12 -3.12 18.42
N LYS A 204 -3.80 -2.86 19.55
CA LYS A 204 -3.40 -1.83 20.50
C LYS A 204 -2.01 -2.09 21.05
N THR A 205 -1.81 -3.25 21.61
CA THR A 205 -0.50 -3.67 22.14
C THR A 205 0.59 -3.61 21.08
N LEU A 206 0.31 -4.06 19.85
CA LEU A 206 1.26 -3.95 18.75
C LEU A 206 1.64 -2.50 18.49
N MET A 207 0.67 -1.60 18.42
CA MET A 207 0.93 -0.19 18.08
C MET A 207 1.56 0.59 19.23
N GLU A 208 1.32 0.21 20.48
CA GLU A 208 1.98 0.81 21.66
C GLU A 208 3.46 0.40 21.76
N THR A 209 3.80 -0.81 21.32
CA THR A 209 5.16 -1.35 21.38
C THR A 209 6.00 -1.13 20.13
N THR A 210 5.41 -0.57 19.07
CA THR A 210 6.07 -0.29 17.79
C THR A 210 5.88 1.17 17.37
N SER A 211 6.61 1.62 16.35
CA SER A 211 6.57 2.99 15.85
C SER A 211 6.66 3.06 14.32
N ASN A 212 6.51 4.26 13.78
CA ASN A 212 7.00 4.59 12.45
C ASN A 212 8.19 5.55 12.61
N ASN A 213 9.40 5.06 12.35
CA ASN A 213 10.63 5.86 12.53
C ASN A 213 10.70 7.09 11.61
N LEU A 214 9.89 7.15 10.56
CA LEU A 214 9.87 8.26 9.61
C LEU A 214 8.98 9.43 10.07
N GLU A 215 8.16 9.27 11.12
CA GLU A 215 7.23 10.32 11.58
C GLU A 215 7.95 11.63 11.93
N SER A 216 9.06 11.55 12.66
CA SER A 216 9.81 12.77 13.07
C SER A 216 10.36 13.55 11.88
N SER A 217 10.78 12.86 10.82
CA SER A 217 11.27 13.48 9.59
C SER A 217 10.12 14.08 8.77
N ALA A 218 9.01 13.36 8.68
CA ALA A 218 7.82 13.83 8.00
C ALA A 218 7.23 15.09 8.66
N PHE A 219 7.22 15.16 10.00
CA PHE A 219 6.74 16.33 10.74
C PHE A 219 7.59 17.58 10.50
N LYS A 220 8.91 17.42 10.33
CA LYS A 220 9.81 18.53 9.96
C LYS A 220 9.49 19.09 8.57
N LEU A 221 9.16 18.22 7.62
CA LEU A 221 8.82 18.61 6.25
C LEU A 221 7.38 19.13 6.11
N CYS A 222 6.46 18.58 6.90
CA CYS A 222 5.05 18.95 6.89
C CYS A 222 4.50 18.96 8.33
N PRO A 223 4.60 20.09 9.06
CA PRO A 223 4.11 20.21 10.44
C PRO A 223 2.62 19.90 10.61
N ALA A 224 1.81 20.08 9.56
CA ALA A 224 0.39 19.75 9.56
C ALA A 224 0.11 18.26 9.91
N ILE A 225 1.06 17.36 9.65
CA ILE A 225 0.91 15.93 10.00
C ILE A 225 0.91 15.77 11.54
N ASP A 226 1.79 16.49 12.24
CA ASP A 226 1.85 16.47 13.71
C ASP A 226 0.60 17.10 14.33
N GLU A 227 0.08 18.19 13.74
CA GLU A 227 -1.18 18.81 14.14
C GLU A 227 -2.35 17.84 14.01
N ILE A 228 -2.49 17.19 12.85
CA ILE A 228 -3.52 16.16 12.59
C ILE A 228 -3.40 15.04 13.63
N LYS A 229 -2.21 14.55 13.93
CA LYS A 229 -2.03 13.48 14.93
C LYS A 229 -2.42 13.92 16.33
N ARG A 230 -2.16 15.19 16.72
CA ARG A 230 -2.62 15.72 17.99
C ARG A 230 -4.14 15.77 18.08
N GLU A 231 -4.82 16.22 17.02
CA GLU A 231 -6.29 16.23 16.93
C GLU A 231 -6.88 14.81 16.98
N MET A 232 -6.25 13.85 16.28
CA MET A 232 -6.65 12.44 16.32
C MET A 232 -6.58 11.90 17.76
N ARG A 233 -5.50 12.19 18.51
CA ARG A 233 -5.30 11.73 19.89
C ARG A 233 -6.33 12.29 20.87
N ALA A 234 -6.95 13.40 20.56
CA ALA A 234 -8.03 13.98 21.36
C ALA A 234 -9.37 13.23 21.22
N GLN A 235 -9.50 12.28 20.28
CA GLN A 235 -10.74 11.55 20.06
C GLN A 235 -10.97 10.46 21.12
N LYS A 236 -12.20 10.38 21.63
CA LYS A 236 -12.55 9.51 22.78
C LYS A 236 -12.42 8.00 22.50
N ASN A 237 -12.63 7.56 21.26
CA ASN A 237 -12.66 6.14 20.89
C ASN A 237 -11.36 5.68 20.22
N LEU A 238 -10.29 6.44 20.39
CA LEU A 238 -9.00 6.11 19.79
C LEU A 238 -8.39 4.88 20.48
N ILE A 239 -8.01 3.89 19.68
CA ILE A 239 -7.18 2.76 20.10
C ILE A 239 -5.70 3.15 19.91
N ALA A 240 -5.35 3.61 18.70
CA ALA A 240 -4.01 4.02 18.33
C ALA A 240 -4.02 4.92 17.07
N ASP A 241 -2.97 5.71 16.89
CA ASP A 241 -2.74 6.56 15.71
C ASP A 241 -1.35 6.33 15.13
N ARG A 242 -1.21 6.45 13.81
CA ARG A 242 0.07 6.35 13.12
C ARG A 242 0.05 6.98 11.73
N MET A 243 1.20 7.50 11.29
CA MET A 243 1.43 7.86 9.90
C MET A 243 1.74 6.61 9.07
N THR A 244 1.20 6.47 7.87
CA THR A 244 1.49 5.33 6.99
C THR A 244 2.65 5.62 6.04
N GLY A 245 3.60 4.69 5.95
CA GLY A 245 4.77 4.81 5.08
C GLY A 245 5.61 6.04 5.43
N SER A 246 6.06 6.76 4.41
CA SER A 246 6.75 8.04 4.52
C SER A 246 5.82 9.25 4.64
N GLY A 247 4.52 9.01 4.76
CA GLY A 247 3.48 10.05 4.85
C GLY A 247 2.87 10.35 3.46
N SER A 248 2.00 11.37 3.39
CA SER A 248 1.60 12.27 4.48
C SER A 248 0.37 11.79 5.26
N VAL A 249 -0.33 10.75 4.81
CA VAL A 249 -1.55 10.24 5.46
C VAL A 249 -1.24 9.67 6.85
N SER A 250 -2.04 10.09 7.81
CA SER A 250 -2.14 9.49 9.14
C SER A 250 -3.47 8.76 9.29
N TYR A 251 -3.48 7.75 10.15
CA TYR A 251 -4.67 6.96 10.39
C TYR A 251 -4.85 6.64 11.87
N THR A 252 -6.09 6.34 12.26
CA THR A 252 -6.42 5.85 13.60
C THR A 252 -7.06 4.48 13.51
N HIS A 253 -6.87 3.67 14.55
CA HIS A 253 -7.76 2.56 14.86
C HIS A 253 -8.78 3.03 15.90
N LEU A 254 -10.06 2.77 15.63
CA LEU A 254 -11.16 3.18 16.48
C LEU A 254 -11.90 1.94 17.01
N THR A 255 -12.45 2.05 18.22
CA THR A 255 -13.45 1.08 18.67
C THR A 255 -14.79 1.40 18.01
N LEU A 256 -15.50 0.37 17.55
CA LEU A 256 -16.89 0.54 17.18
C LEU A 256 -17.67 1.06 18.41
N PRO A 257 -18.59 2.03 18.24
CA PRO A 257 -19.50 2.36 19.32
C PRO A 257 -20.30 1.11 19.68
N THR A 258 -20.27 0.72 20.95
CA THR A 258 -21.18 -0.31 21.44
C THR A 258 -22.59 0.26 21.33
N ILE A 259 -23.38 -0.24 20.37
CA ILE A 259 -24.81 0.05 20.32
C ILE A 259 -25.39 -0.66 21.54
N VAL A 260 -25.63 0.09 22.60
CA VAL A 260 -26.48 -0.38 23.71
C VAL A 260 -27.89 -0.11 23.23
N ASP A 261 -28.58 -1.15 22.79
CA ASP A 261 -30.03 -1.09 22.61
C ASP A 261 -30.65 -0.78 23.99
N VAL A 262 -31.29 0.38 24.09
CA VAL A 262 -32.08 0.82 25.25
C VAL A 262 -33.49 0.35 25.06
#